data_7cac9af3952e9caec7304e680aa806d7
#
_entry.id   7cac9af3952e9caec7304e680aa806d7
#
_cell.length_a   1.000
_cell.length_b   1.000
_cell.length_c   1.000
_cell.angle_alpha   90.00
_cell.angle_beta   90.00
_cell.angle_gamma   90.00
#
_symmetry.space_group_name_H-M   'P 1'
#
loop_
_entity.id
_entity.type
_entity.pdbx_description
1 polymer ?
#
loop_
_entity_poly.entity_id
_entity_poly.type
_entity_poly.pdbx_seq_one_letter_code
_entity_poly.pdbx_strand_id
1 'polypeptide(L)'
;MIPRSRVLFKHLGTRPRVIAPVLMGQMARPTISIGDALAAAPGGSGNLLALVEIHAGRDNGVFAQEQRRRDMLRWVAGLEYASDVRRRLSVTLRMTANLASSIRDAVVESEATSLVLEWPTTASPRRHGLSDLTRQLLPDRVTDIAFVRSNNPNQAITPRSILASIRGGASSRVVASTAAMLADAYGSALTLVHIQTDLQHPDRSRREWESFEQIVEELQRPSTMVRLHRHDNPAGGILEEAAGHDLVIIGSRLSPSNPNVLVGRELLRMVRRLDCPVVMVRPKHVSQSEPAYPIARNGHRA
;
A
#
# COMPACT_ATOMS: atom_id res chain seq x y z
N MET A 1 4.93 -1.92 -29.18
CA MET A 1 4.34 -0.68 -28.59
C MET A 1 3.05 -1.13 -27.91
N ILE A 2 3.09 -1.32 -26.58
CA ILE A 2 1.93 -1.78 -25.80
C ILE A 2 0.99 -0.59 -25.64
N PRO A 3 -0.30 -0.69 -26.00
CA PRO A 3 -1.25 0.40 -25.83
C PRO A 3 -1.38 0.70 -24.34
N ARG A 4 -0.96 1.91 -23.93
CA ARG A 4 -1.15 2.42 -22.58
C ARG A 4 -2.66 2.50 -22.33
N SER A 5 -3.15 1.83 -21.31
CA SER A 5 -4.57 1.84 -20.94
C SER A 5 -4.99 3.26 -20.55
N ARG A 6 -5.58 3.99 -21.50
CA ARG A 6 -6.12 5.35 -21.32
C ARG A 6 -7.39 5.40 -20.48
N VAL A 7 -7.98 4.26 -20.14
CA VAL A 7 -9.37 4.18 -19.67
C VAL A 7 -9.51 4.01 -18.16
N LEU A 8 -8.47 3.50 -17.47
CA LEU A 8 -8.49 3.24 -16.03
C LEU A 8 -8.83 4.48 -15.17
N PHE A 9 -8.57 5.67 -15.69
CA PHE A 9 -8.73 6.93 -14.93
C PHE A 9 -10.12 7.57 -15.04
N LYS A 10 -10.97 7.10 -15.96
CA LYS A 10 -12.33 7.66 -16.09
C LYS A 10 -13.20 7.36 -14.87
N HIS A 11 -12.96 6.24 -14.18
CA HIS A 11 -13.75 5.86 -13.00
C HIS A 11 -13.16 6.35 -11.67
N LEU A 12 -11.84 6.63 -11.61
CA LEU A 12 -11.24 7.24 -10.41
C LEU A 12 -11.37 8.77 -10.38
N GLY A 13 -11.79 9.40 -11.49
CA GLY A 13 -12.11 10.83 -11.61
C GLY A 13 -10.97 11.81 -11.34
N THR A 14 -9.85 11.34 -10.78
CA THR A 14 -8.73 12.18 -10.32
C THR A 14 -7.39 11.63 -10.79
N ARG A 15 -6.49 12.55 -11.17
CA ARG A 15 -5.10 12.22 -11.48
C ARG A 15 -4.40 11.74 -10.20
N PRO A 16 -3.62 10.64 -10.22
CA PRO A 16 -2.92 10.19 -9.04
C PRO A 16 -1.97 11.25 -8.51
N ARG A 17 -2.13 11.61 -7.24
CA ARG A 17 -1.22 12.46 -6.48
C ARG A 17 -0.74 11.65 -5.28
N VAL A 18 0.54 11.32 -5.29
CA VAL A 18 1.12 10.37 -4.36
C VAL A 18 2.02 11.08 -3.35
N ILE A 19 1.85 10.76 -2.07
CA ILE A 19 2.79 11.14 -1.01
C ILE A 19 3.47 9.88 -0.48
N ALA A 20 4.80 9.90 -0.44
CA ALA A 20 5.61 8.86 0.18
C ALA A 20 6.50 9.48 1.28
N PRO A 21 6.08 9.44 2.55
CA PRO A 21 6.90 9.96 3.64
C PRO A 21 8.04 9.02 3.97
N VAL A 22 9.22 9.57 4.18
CA VAL A 22 10.43 8.86 4.61
C VAL A 22 11.06 9.59 5.77
N LEU A 23 11.35 8.88 6.85
CA LEU A 23 12.01 9.43 8.02
C LEU A 23 13.52 9.50 7.84
N MET A 24 14.14 10.56 8.36
CA MET A 24 15.59 10.72 8.32
C MET A 24 16.30 9.49 8.88
N GLY A 25 17.30 9.01 8.13
CA GLY A 25 18.05 7.79 8.47
C GLY A 25 17.42 6.47 8.00
N GLN A 26 16.23 6.53 7.39
CA GLN A 26 15.63 5.38 6.73
C GLN A 26 15.97 5.36 5.24
N MET A 27 16.25 4.17 4.70
CA MET A 27 16.49 4.00 3.27
C MET A 27 15.19 3.78 2.47
N ALA A 28 14.16 3.23 3.08
CA ALA A 28 12.79 3.05 2.57
C ALA A 28 12.65 2.86 1.04
N ARG A 29 13.65 2.25 0.39
CA ARG A 29 13.66 2.06 -1.08
C ARG A 29 12.43 1.36 -1.62
N PRO A 30 11.85 0.34 -0.93
CA PRO A 30 10.60 -0.27 -1.35
C PRO A 30 9.44 0.73 -1.41
N THR A 31 9.30 1.59 -0.39
CA THR A 31 8.25 2.61 -0.31
C THR A 31 8.42 3.66 -1.42
N ILE A 32 9.66 4.10 -1.65
CA ILE A 32 9.99 5.06 -2.71
C ILE A 32 9.65 4.48 -4.08
N SER A 33 10.06 3.23 -4.38
CA SER A 33 9.81 2.61 -5.68
C SER A 33 8.31 2.41 -5.96
N ILE A 34 7.52 2.02 -4.98
CA ILE A 34 6.05 1.91 -5.12
C ILE A 34 5.43 3.30 -5.30
N GLY A 35 5.86 4.30 -4.52
CA GLY A 35 5.38 5.68 -4.67
C GLY A 35 5.66 6.25 -6.06
N ASP A 36 6.88 6.07 -6.58
CA ASP A 36 7.28 6.52 -7.92
C ASP A 36 6.48 5.81 -9.03
N ALA A 37 6.27 4.50 -8.88
CA ALA A 37 5.47 3.72 -9.82
C ALA A 37 4.00 4.18 -9.86
N LEU A 38 3.38 4.46 -8.71
CA LEU A 38 2.02 5.00 -8.65
C LEU A 38 1.94 6.41 -9.25
N ALA A 39 2.94 7.26 -8.99
CA ALA A 39 3.02 8.60 -9.57
C ALA A 39 3.28 8.58 -11.09
N ALA A 40 3.80 7.48 -11.63
CA ALA A 40 4.06 7.32 -13.07
C ALA A 40 2.80 7.13 -13.93
N ALA A 41 1.63 6.93 -13.33
CA ALA A 41 0.37 6.83 -14.03
C ALA A 41 0.09 8.10 -14.87
N PRO A 42 -0.66 8.01 -15.99
CA PRO A 42 -0.90 9.14 -16.88
C PRO A 42 -1.49 10.37 -16.15
N GLY A 43 -0.79 11.50 -16.22
CA GLY A 43 -1.15 12.73 -15.52
C GLY A 43 -0.92 12.68 -14.00
N GLY A 44 -0.29 11.62 -13.51
CA GLY A 44 0.07 11.48 -12.11
C GLY A 44 1.26 12.36 -11.72
N SER A 45 1.37 12.63 -10.43
CA SER A 45 2.47 13.33 -9.78
C SER A 45 2.71 12.73 -8.39
N GLY A 46 3.88 12.95 -7.84
CA GLY A 46 4.17 12.47 -6.51
C GLY A 46 5.18 13.33 -5.78
N ASN A 47 5.17 13.21 -4.46
CA ASN A 47 6.07 13.89 -3.56
C ASN A 47 6.67 12.90 -2.57
N LEU A 48 7.99 12.86 -2.52
CA LEU A 48 8.76 12.19 -1.49
C LEU A 48 8.91 13.16 -0.32
N LEU A 49 8.13 12.94 0.74
CA LEU A 49 8.14 13.79 1.91
C LEU A 49 9.24 13.33 2.87
N ALA A 50 10.39 13.97 2.78
CA ALA A 50 11.51 13.74 3.66
C ALA A 50 11.25 14.40 5.03
N LEU A 51 11.11 13.59 6.08
CA LEU A 51 10.75 14.04 7.43
C LEU A 51 11.95 13.98 8.38
N VAL A 52 12.19 15.07 9.06
CA VAL A 52 13.18 15.18 10.13
C VAL A 52 12.45 15.47 11.44
N GLU A 53 12.48 14.53 12.37
CA GLU A 53 11.87 14.70 13.68
C GLU A 53 12.74 15.57 14.58
N ILE A 54 12.15 16.64 15.12
CA ILE A 54 12.79 17.56 16.05
C ILE A 54 12.38 17.18 17.47
N HIS A 55 13.39 16.93 18.32
CA HIS A 55 13.16 16.70 19.74
C HIS A 55 13.58 17.94 20.54
N ALA A 56 12.66 18.53 21.27
CA ALA A 56 12.97 19.65 22.15
C ALA A 56 14.04 19.24 23.20
N GLY A 57 15.14 19.98 23.26
CA GLY A 57 16.14 19.87 24.32
C GLY A 57 17.38 19.00 24.04
N ARG A 58 17.50 18.34 22.88
CA ARG A 58 18.66 17.47 22.60
C ARG A 58 19.83 18.10 21.84
N ASP A 59 19.66 19.26 21.22
CA ASP A 59 20.65 19.81 20.26
C ASP A 59 20.95 21.30 20.47
N ASN A 60 21.57 21.67 21.60
CA ASN A 60 21.85 23.07 21.91
C ASN A 60 23.25 23.55 21.46
N GLY A 61 24.05 22.74 20.75
CA GLY A 61 25.38 23.13 20.28
C GLY A 61 25.41 23.51 18.79
N VAL A 62 26.03 24.65 18.44
CA VAL A 62 26.18 25.13 17.05
C VAL A 62 26.82 24.03 16.15
N PHE A 63 27.81 23.32 16.67
CA PHE A 63 28.47 22.23 15.93
C PHE A 63 27.54 21.06 15.65
N ALA A 64 26.70 20.66 16.62
CA ALA A 64 25.72 19.58 16.46
C ALA A 64 24.64 19.95 15.44
N GLN A 65 24.21 21.20 15.40
CA GLN A 65 23.25 21.71 14.41
C GLN A 65 23.82 21.68 12.99
N GLU A 66 25.07 22.12 12.81
CA GLU A 66 25.71 22.11 11.50
C GLU A 66 26.00 20.70 11.00
N GLN A 67 26.42 19.78 11.86
CA GLN A 67 26.59 18.38 11.51
C GLN A 67 25.25 17.74 11.07
N ARG A 68 24.18 17.97 11.85
CA ARG A 68 22.82 17.51 11.50
C ARG A 68 22.34 18.05 10.15
N ARG A 69 22.59 19.33 9.87
CA ARG A 69 22.29 19.94 8.59
C ARG A 69 23.01 19.26 7.43
N ARG A 70 24.31 18.97 7.58
CA ARG A 70 25.10 18.25 6.56
C ARG A 70 24.59 16.83 6.33
N ASP A 71 24.27 16.11 7.42
CA ASP A 71 23.75 14.74 7.34
C ASP A 71 22.38 14.71 6.67
N MET A 72 21.53 15.70 6.97
CA MET A 72 20.24 15.88 6.33
C MET A 72 20.36 16.14 4.82
N LEU A 73 21.26 17.06 4.41
CA LEU A 73 21.48 17.34 2.98
C LEU A 73 22.02 16.14 2.23
N ARG A 74 22.96 15.38 2.81
CA ARG A 74 23.47 14.12 2.23
C ARG A 74 22.37 13.07 2.10
N TRP A 75 21.53 12.94 3.12
CA TRP A 75 20.41 12.02 3.11
C TRP A 75 19.40 12.37 2.03
N VAL A 76 18.98 13.64 1.90
CA VAL A 76 18.08 14.12 0.85
C VAL A 76 18.66 13.86 -0.54
N ALA A 77 19.92 14.20 -0.75
CA ALA A 77 20.61 13.89 -2.02
C ALA A 77 20.61 12.38 -2.31
N GLY A 78 20.81 11.54 -1.29
CA GLY A 78 20.69 10.08 -1.41
C GLY A 78 19.30 9.60 -1.79
N LEU A 79 18.25 10.27 -1.31
CA LEU A 79 16.85 9.99 -1.70
C LEU A 79 16.56 10.34 -3.15
N GLU A 80 17.08 11.47 -3.65
CA GLU A 80 16.97 11.86 -5.05
C GLU A 80 17.62 10.84 -5.99
N TYR A 81 18.76 10.26 -5.58
CA TYR A 81 19.41 9.16 -6.30
C TYR A 81 18.68 7.83 -6.20
N ALA A 82 17.93 7.59 -5.12
CA ALA A 82 17.23 6.33 -4.88
C ALA A 82 15.94 6.18 -5.73
N SER A 83 15.41 7.26 -6.27
CA SER A 83 14.24 7.26 -7.16
C SER A 83 14.61 6.92 -8.62
N ASP A 84 15.28 5.77 -8.80
CA ASP A 84 15.95 5.40 -10.06
C ASP A 84 14.97 5.02 -11.21
N VAL A 85 13.69 4.84 -10.92
CA VAL A 85 12.76 4.21 -11.89
C VAL A 85 12.18 5.20 -12.90
N ARG A 86 11.83 6.43 -12.57
CA ARG A 86 11.31 7.43 -13.54
C ARG A 86 11.36 8.89 -13.11
N ARG A 87 11.94 9.23 -11.96
CA ARG A 87 12.05 10.61 -11.42
C ARG A 87 10.70 11.37 -11.41
N ARG A 88 9.63 10.71 -10.96
CA ARG A 88 8.28 11.28 -10.87
C ARG A 88 7.97 11.89 -9.50
N LEU A 89 8.81 11.58 -8.50
CA LEU A 89 8.68 12.14 -7.18
C LEU A 89 9.54 13.40 -7.04
N SER A 90 8.93 14.53 -6.74
CA SER A 90 9.63 15.68 -6.19
C SER A 90 9.99 15.43 -4.72
N VAL A 91 11.08 16.00 -4.22
CA VAL A 91 11.46 15.85 -2.82
C VAL A 91 11.10 17.11 -2.03
N THR A 92 10.35 16.96 -0.97
CA THR A 92 10.06 18.05 -0.01
C THR A 92 10.58 17.67 1.36
N LEU A 93 11.42 18.53 1.94
CA LEU A 93 11.94 18.37 3.27
C LEU A 93 11.07 19.12 4.29
N ARG A 94 10.66 18.42 5.35
CA ARG A 94 9.96 19.02 6.49
C ARG A 94 10.63 18.64 7.81
N MET A 95 10.86 19.63 8.63
CA MET A 95 11.27 19.45 10.04
C MET A 95 10.02 19.55 10.91
N THR A 96 9.79 18.59 11.79
CA THR A 96 8.55 18.53 12.58
C THR A 96 8.75 17.87 13.93
N ALA A 97 8.03 18.34 14.93
CA ALA A 97 7.90 17.67 16.22
C ALA A 97 6.75 16.63 16.21
N ASN A 98 5.86 16.65 15.19
CA ASN A 98 4.73 15.75 15.06
C ASN A 98 4.64 15.21 13.63
N LEU A 99 5.12 13.98 13.44
CA LEU A 99 5.17 13.31 12.15
C LEU A 99 3.78 13.13 11.54
N ALA A 100 2.79 12.71 12.35
CA ALA A 100 1.45 12.45 11.86
C ALA A 100 0.75 13.73 11.35
N SER A 101 0.87 14.83 12.09
CA SER A 101 0.33 16.14 11.66
C SER A 101 0.98 16.56 10.35
N SER A 102 2.31 16.50 10.28
CA SER A 102 3.05 16.91 9.08
C SER A 102 2.69 16.11 7.82
N ILE A 103 2.41 14.83 7.97
CA ILE A 103 1.93 13.99 6.86
C ILE A 103 0.50 14.36 6.47
N ARG A 104 -0.40 14.57 7.44
CA ARG A 104 -1.78 15.01 7.15
C ARG A 104 -1.80 16.33 6.39
N ASP A 105 -1.03 17.31 6.87
CA ASP A 105 -0.93 18.61 6.24
C ASP A 105 -0.44 18.47 4.80
N ALA A 106 0.60 17.66 4.56
CA ALA A 106 1.09 17.39 3.22
C ALA A 106 0.04 16.70 2.32
N VAL A 107 -0.73 15.76 2.86
CA VAL A 107 -1.83 15.07 2.13
C VAL A 107 -2.91 16.07 1.74
N VAL A 108 -3.30 16.97 2.65
CA VAL A 108 -4.33 17.99 2.39
C VAL A 108 -3.83 19.05 1.41
N GLU A 109 -2.64 19.61 1.63
CA GLU A 109 -2.04 20.66 0.79
C GLU A 109 -1.85 20.21 -0.66
N SER A 110 -1.44 18.96 -0.87
CA SER A 110 -1.24 18.39 -2.22
C SER A 110 -2.50 17.75 -2.79
N GLU A 111 -3.61 17.72 -2.05
CA GLU A 111 -4.81 16.95 -2.38
C GLU A 111 -4.46 15.51 -2.79
N ALA A 112 -3.61 14.87 -2.00
CA ALA A 112 -3.10 13.55 -2.32
C ALA A 112 -4.22 12.50 -2.41
N THR A 113 -4.17 11.70 -3.46
CA THR A 113 -5.09 10.58 -3.66
C THR A 113 -4.57 9.29 -3.04
N SER A 114 -3.25 9.21 -2.83
CA SER A 114 -2.60 8.02 -2.29
C SER A 114 -1.45 8.39 -1.35
N LEU A 115 -1.38 7.72 -0.22
CA LEU A 115 -0.30 7.78 0.76
C LEU A 115 0.41 6.43 0.78
N VAL A 116 1.73 6.40 0.56
CA VAL A 116 2.51 5.17 0.56
C VAL A 116 3.35 5.11 1.84
N LEU A 117 3.13 4.13 2.68
CA LEU A 117 3.79 3.96 3.97
C LEU A 117 4.55 2.64 4.04
N GLU A 118 5.66 2.63 4.78
CA GLU A 118 6.30 1.38 5.16
C GLU A 118 5.37 0.59 6.09
N TRP A 119 5.31 -0.73 5.90
CA TRP A 119 4.54 -1.62 6.76
C TRP A 119 5.08 -1.57 8.20
N PRO A 120 4.23 -1.34 9.21
CA PRO A 120 4.66 -1.31 10.59
C PRO A 120 5.10 -2.71 11.05
N THR A 121 6.41 -2.93 11.15
CA THR A 121 6.94 -4.18 11.70
C THR A 121 7.11 -4.05 13.20
N THR A 122 6.43 -4.90 13.98
CA THR A 122 6.52 -4.96 15.44
C THR A 122 7.88 -5.46 15.95
N ALA A 123 8.78 -5.86 15.04
CA ALA A 123 10.00 -6.58 15.38
C ALA A 123 11.21 -5.70 15.76
N SER A 124 11.13 -4.37 15.63
CA SER A 124 12.27 -3.50 15.97
C SER A 124 11.88 -2.45 17.01
N PRO A 125 12.55 -2.42 18.18
CA PRO A 125 12.34 -1.37 19.20
C PRO A 125 12.56 0.05 18.67
N ARG A 126 13.40 0.20 17.61
CA ARG A 126 13.70 1.49 16.98
C ARG A 126 12.62 1.96 15.98
N ARG A 127 11.61 1.12 15.67
CA ARG A 127 10.54 1.42 14.71
C ARG A 127 9.19 1.71 15.35
N HIS A 128 9.14 1.87 16.67
CA HIS A 128 7.89 2.22 17.38
C HIS A 128 7.24 3.51 16.84
N GLY A 129 8.05 4.47 16.40
CA GLY A 129 7.56 5.73 15.84
C GLY A 129 6.69 5.54 14.59
N LEU A 130 7.02 4.61 13.70
CA LEU A 130 6.23 4.37 12.49
C LEU A 130 4.93 3.60 12.79
N SER A 131 4.95 2.69 13.77
CA SER A 131 3.74 2.00 14.24
C SER A 131 2.76 2.98 14.90
N ASP A 132 3.26 3.90 15.72
CA ASP A 132 2.45 4.95 16.34
C ASP A 132 1.93 5.93 15.30
N LEU A 133 2.77 6.29 14.34
CA LEU A 133 2.42 7.11 13.19
C LEU A 133 1.26 6.48 12.40
N THR A 134 1.36 5.19 12.08
CA THR A 134 0.30 4.47 11.38
C THR A 134 -1.02 4.54 12.14
N ARG A 135 -0.99 4.30 13.47
CA ARG A 135 -2.19 4.39 14.32
C ARG A 135 -2.82 5.78 14.31
N GLN A 136 -2.00 6.82 14.26
CA GLN A 136 -2.48 8.20 14.20
C GLN A 136 -3.06 8.59 12.85
N LEU A 137 -2.57 8.01 11.74
CA LEU A 137 -3.03 8.31 10.38
C LEU A 137 -4.26 7.48 9.97
N LEU A 138 -4.46 6.30 10.56
CA LEU A 138 -5.53 5.38 10.17
C LEU A 138 -6.96 5.94 10.35
N PRO A 139 -7.28 6.71 11.40
CA PRO A 139 -8.64 7.21 11.61
C PRO A 139 -9.09 8.23 10.57
N ASP A 140 -8.17 8.98 9.98
CA ASP A 140 -8.47 10.20 9.21
C ASP A 140 -9.14 9.95 7.86
N ARG A 141 -9.01 8.76 7.28
CA ARG A 141 -9.64 8.32 6.02
C ARG A 141 -9.60 9.36 4.88
N VAL A 142 -8.59 10.22 4.88
CA VAL A 142 -8.49 11.36 3.95
C VAL A 142 -8.10 10.90 2.57
N THR A 143 -7.30 9.82 2.47
CA THR A 143 -6.74 9.30 1.23
C THR A 143 -6.61 7.78 1.27
N ASP A 144 -6.44 7.16 0.11
CA ASP A 144 -6.08 5.75 0.03
C ASP A 144 -4.67 5.53 0.60
N ILE A 145 -4.43 4.43 1.31
CA ILE A 145 -3.12 4.13 1.88
C ILE A 145 -2.61 2.81 1.33
N ALA A 146 -1.38 2.82 0.81
CA ALA A 146 -0.64 1.64 0.41
C ALA A 146 0.48 1.38 1.44
N PHE A 147 0.37 0.27 2.18
CA PHE A 147 1.41 -0.18 3.09
C PHE A 147 2.35 -1.14 2.35
N VAL A 148 3.64 -0.84 2.37
CA VAL A 148 4.66 -1.60 1.67
C VAL A 148 5.49 -2.41 2.66
N ARG A 149 5.43 -3.73 2.54
CA ARG A 149 6.32 -4.64 3.25
C ARG A 149 7.36 -5.18 2.27
N SER A 150 8.62 -5.12 2.66
CA SER A 150 9.71 -5.81 1.96
C SER A 150 10.60 -6.51 2.95
N ASN A 151 11.19 -7.63 2.55
CA ASN A 151 12.21 -8.34 3.34
C ASN A 151 13.57 -7.62 3.27
N ASN A 152 13.78 -6.77 2.26
CA ASN A 152 14.99 -5.98 2.08
C ASN A 152 14.67 -4.48 1.96
N PRO A 153 14.84 -3.68 3.02
CA PRO A 153 14.53 -2.24 2.99
C PRO A 153 15.46 -1.42 2.09
N ASN A 154 16.60 -2.01 1.70
CA ASN A 154 17.61 -1.34 0.88
C ASN A 154 17.46 -1.63 -0.62
N GLN A 155 16.46 -2.42 -1.02
CA GLN A 155 16.24 -2.80 -2.41
C GLN A 155 14.94 -2.22 -2.93
N ALA A 156 14.98 -1.60 -4.11
CA ALA A 156 13.79 -1.18 -4.82
C ALA A 156 12.95 -2.39 -5.27
N ILE A 157 11.65 -2.23 -5.30
CA ILE A 157 10.73 -3.25 -5.81
C ILE A 157 10.61 -3.05 -7.32
N THR A 158 11.00 -4.06 -8.08
CA THR A 158 10.92 -4.08 -9.56
C THR A 158 10.34 -5.41 -10.03
N PRO A 159 9.05 -5.66 -9.81
CA PRO A 159 8.42 -6.94 -10.09
C PRO A 159 8.27 -7.17 -11.60
N ARG A 160 8.42 -8.42 -12.04
CA ARG A 160 8.05 -8.89 -13.39
C ARG A 160 6.64 -9.45 -13.41
N SER A 161 6.17 -9.93 -12.27
CA SER A 161 4.86 -10.54 -12.08
C SER A 161 4.21 -10.02 -10.79
N ILE A 162 2.94 -9.63 -10.88
CA ILE A 162 2.15 -9.09 -9.78
C ILE A 162 0.90 -9.95 -9.60
N LEU A 163 0.68 -10.43 -8.38
CA LEU A 163 -0.58 -11.04 -7.96
C LEU A 163 -1.41 -10.03 -7.18
N ALA A 164 -2.67 -9.83 -7.56
CA ALA A 164 -3.60 -9.05 -6.74
C ALA A 164 -4.81 -9.89 -6.34
N SER A 165 -4.99 -10.08 -5.04
CA SER A 165 -6.15 -10.80 -4.50
C SER A 165 -7.28 -9.84 -4.21
N ILE A 166 -8.41 -10.04 -4.90
CA ILE A 166 -9.62 -9.22 -4.79
C ILE A 166 -10.86 -10.12 -4.59
N ARG A 167 -11.84 -9.62 -3.84
CA ARG A 167 -13.09 -10.37 -3.59
C ARG A 167 -14.27 -9.88 -4.41
N GLY A 168 -14.27 -8.64 -4.77
CA GLY A 168 -15.42 -7.89 -5.26
C GLY A 168 -15.75 -6.72 -4.33
N GLY A 169 -16.64 -5.84 -4.77
CA GLY A 169 -17.05 -4.64 -4.04
C GLY A 169 -16.14 -3.43 -4.22
N ALA A 170 -16.52 -2.31 -3.62
CA ALA A 170 -15.88 -1.00 -3.83
C ALA A 170 -14.40 -0.98 -3.42
N SER A 171 -14.05 -1.63 -2.31
CA SER A 171 -12.67 -1.72 -1.83
C SER A 171 -11.78 -2.48 -2.81
N SER A 172 -12.32 -3.50 -3.47
CA SER A 172 -11.58 -4.30 -4.45
C SER A 172 -11.25 -3.53 -5.72
N ARG A 173 -12.08 -2.54 -6.11
CA ARG A 173 -11.77 -1.64 -7.23
C ARG A 173 -10.48 -0.85 -6.99
N VAL A 174 -10.29 -0.33 -5.79
CA VAL A 174 -9.07 0.42 -5.44
C VAL A 174 -7.84 -0.51 -5.46
N VAL A 175 -7.97 -1.73 -4.94
CA VAL A 175 -6.89 -2.74 -4.98
C VAL A 175 -6.52 -3.09 -6.42
N ALA A 176 -7.51 -3.40 -7.24
CA ALA A 176 -7.32 -3.77 -8.64
C ALA A 176 -6.71 -2.62 -9.46
N SER A 177 -7.20 -1.39 -9.26
CA SER A 177 -6.65 -0.18 -9.91
C SER A 177 -5.21 0.08 -9.50
N THR A 178 -4.88 -0.06 -8.20
CA THR A 178 -3.51 0.07 -7.70
C THR A 178 -2.60 -0.99 -8.35
N ALA A 179 -3.06 -2.24 -8.44
CA ALA A 179 -2.31 -3.31 -9.06
C ALA A 179 -2.06 -3.06 -10.55
N ALA A 180 -3.06 -2.59 -11.28
CA ALA A 180 -2.93 -2.25 -12.68
C ALA A 180 -1.96 -1.07 -12.91
N MET A 181 -2.03 -0.02 -12.09
CA MET A 181 -1.09 1.11 -12.15
C MET A 181 0.35 0.64 -11.94
N LEU A 182 0.59 -0.21 -10.93
CA LEU A 182 1.92 -0.76 -10.68
C LEU A 182 2.37 -1.68 -11.83
N ALA A 183 1.49 -2.53 -12.35
CA ALA A 183 1.80 -3.40 -13.48
C ALA A 183 2.17 -2.59 -14.74
N ASP A 184 1.45 -1.52 -15.04
CA ASP A 184 1.75 -0.64 -16.18
C ASP A 184 3.06 0.14 -15.97
N ALA A 185 3.32 0.61 -14.75
CA ALA A 185 4.54 1.36 -14.44
C ALA A 185 5.80 0.49 -14.56
N TYR A 186 5.73 -0.76 -14.11
CA TYR A 186 6.86 -1.70 -14.16
C TYR A 186 6.92 -2.51 -15.46
N GLY A 187 5.86 -2.53 -16.27
CA GLY A 187 5.74 -3.44 -17.41
C GLY A 187 5.55 -4.90 -16.97
N SER A 188 4.92 -5.12 -15.83
CA SER A 188 4.74 -6.43 -15.22
C SER A 188 3.51 -7.18 -15.78
N ALA A 189 3.58 -8.50 -15.77
CA ALA A 189 2.39 -9.35 -15.88
C ALA A 189 1.50 -9.14 -14.64
N LEU A 190 0.18 -9.03 -14.83
CA LEU A 190 -0.80 -8.90 -13.75
C LEU A 190 -1.71 -10.11 -13.71
N THR A 191 -1.82 -10.72 -12.54
CA THR A 191 -2.80 -11.76 -12.22
C THR A 191 -3.76 -11.21 -11.17
N LEU A 192 -5.06 -11.21 -11.49
CA LEU A 192 -6.12 -10.98 -10.50
C LEU A 192 -6.67 -12.32 -10.07
N VAL A 193 -6.70 -12.58 -8.78
CA VAL A 193 -7.24 -13.80 -8.22
C VAL A 193 -8.41 -13.53 -7.29
N HIS A 194 -9.48 -14.29 -7.47
CA HIS A 194 -10.58 -14.41 -6.52
C HIS A 194 -10.46 -15.74 -5.78
N ILE A 195 -10.34 -15.70 -4.44
CA ILE A 195 -10.32 -16.91 -3.62
C ILE A 195 -11.73 -17.24 -3.16
N GLN A 196 -12.28 -18.32 -3.67
CA GLN A 196 -13.58 -18.87 -3.29
C GLN A 196 -13.38 -19.87 -2.16
N THR A 197 -14.16 -19.72 -1.08
CA THR A 197 -14.13 -20.65 0.06
C THR A 197 -15.43 -21.44 0.14
N ASP A 198 -15.34 -22.73 0.49
CA ASP A 198 -16.50 -23.62 0.57
C ASP A 198 -17.49 -23.26 1.70
N LEU A 199 -17.03 -22.46 2.67
CA LEU A 199 -17.84 -21.97 3.80
C LEU A 199 -18.77 -20.80 3.43
N GLN A 200 -18.75 -20.34 2.18
CA GLN A 200 -19.57 -19.20 1.74
C GLN A 200 -20.94 -19.66 1.27
N HIS A 201 -21.98 -18.89 1.64
CA HIS A 201 -23.31 -19.10 1.10
C HIS A 201 -23.30 -18.94 -0.45
N PRO A 202 -23.96 -19.83 -1.23
CA PRO A 202 -23.91 -19.79 -2.71
C PRO A 202 -24.26 -18.43 -3.33
N ASP A 203 -25.31 -17.76 -2.82
CA ASP A 203 -25.73 -16.43 -3.32
C ASP A 203 -24.71 -15.34 -3.06
N ARG A 204 -23.91 -15.48 -2.01
CA ARG A 204 -22.85 -14.57 -1.70
C ARG A 204 -21.66 -14.80 -2.63
N SER A 205 -21.26 -16.03 -2.81
CA SER A 205 -20.18 -16.39 -3.74
C SER A 205 -20.48 -15.90 -5.15
N ARG A 206 -21.74 -16.04 -5.60
CA ARG A 206 -22.17 -15.53 -6.90
C ARG A 206 -22.03 -14.01 -7.00
N ARG A 207 -22.55 -13.24 -6.02
CA ARG A 207 -22.44 -11.77 -6.02
C ARG A 207 -21.00 -11.28 -5.95
N GLU A 208 -20.15 -11.94 -5.17
CA GLU A 208 -18.72 -11.61 -5.10
C GLU A 208 -18.04 -11.88 -6.44
N TRP A 209 -18.40 -12.95 -7.12
CA TRP A 209 -17.89 -13.28 -8.44
C TRP A 209 -18.37 -12.29 -9.53
N GLU A 210 -19.65 -11.99 -9.59
CA GLU A 210 -20.20 -10.99 -10.51
C GLU A 210 -19.53 -9.62 -10.32
N SER A 211 -19.31 -9.22 -9.07
CA SER A 211 -18.59 -7.98 -8.77
C SER A 211 -17.10 -8.05 -9.16
N PHE A 212 -16.48 -9.22 -9.05
CA PHE A 212 -15.11 -9.45 -9.50
C PHE A 212 -15.01 -9.33 -11.03
N GLU A 213 -15.89 -9.97 -11.77
CA GLU A 213 -15.95 -9.88 -13.24
C GLU A 213 -16.14 -8.43 -13.71
N GLN A 214 -17.06 -7.70 -13.08
CA GLN A 214 -17.26 -6.28 -13.36
C GLN A 214 -15.98 -5.46 -13.15
N ILE A 215 -15.22 -5.72 -12.09
CA ILE A 215 -13.94 -5.03 -11.83
C ILE A 215 -12.93 -5.35 -12.92
N VAL A 216 -12.84 -6.61 -13.37
CA VAL A 216 -11.96 -7.03 -14.46
C VAL A 216 -12.30 -6.30 -15.76
N GLU A 217 -13.58 -6.20 -16.10
CA GLU A 217 -14.05 -5.46 -17.27
C GLU A 217 -13.73 -3.96 -17.18
N GLU A 218 -13.99 -3.33 -16.00
CA GLU A 218 -13.70 -1.93 -15.74
C GLU A 218 -12.21 -1.59 -15.90
N LEU A 219 -11.30 -2.52 -15.60
CA LEU A 219 -9.86 -2.32 -15.78
C LEU A 219 -9.43 -2.16 -17.23
N GLN A 220 -10.19 -2.70 -18.19
CA GLN A 220 -9.91 -2.65 -19.63
C GLN A 220 -8.44 -2.97 -20.00
N ARG A 221 -7.85 -3.93 -19.29
CA ARG A 221 -6.47 -4.37 -19.45
C ARG A 221 -6.45 -5.82 -19.97
N PRO A 222 -6.47 -6.04 -21.30
CA PRO A 222 -6.60 -7.38 -21.91
C PRO A 222 -5.49 -8.36 -21.52
N SER A 223 -4.31 -7.85 -21.14
CA SER A 223 -3.16 -8.68 -20.72
C SER A 223 -3.26 -9.12 -19.24
N THR A 224 -4.37 -8.84 -18.56
CA THR A 224 -4.57 -9.29 -17.17
C THR A 224 -5.01 -10.75 -17.16
N MET A 225 -4.26 -11.58 -16.43
CA MET A 225 -4.69 -12.96 -16.16
C MET A 225 -5.73 -12.95 -15.05
N VAL A 226 -6.81 -13.69 -15.22
CA VAL A 226 -7.91 -13.81 -14.27
C VAL A 226 -7.95 -15.23 -13.75
N ARG A 227 -7.99 -15.41 -12.43
CA ARG A 227 -8.05 -16.72 -11.79
C ARG A 227 -9.13 -16.80 -10.74
N LEU A 228 -9.86 -17.91 -10.72
CA LEU A 228 -10.68 -18.36 -9.63
C LEU A 228 -9.95 -19.51 -8.93
N HIS A 229 -9.60 -19.34 -7.67
CA HIS A 229 -8.93 -20.36 -6.87
C HIS A 229 -9.84 -20.80 -5.72
N ARG A 230 -10.05 -22.11 -5.57
CA ARG A 230 -10.84 -22.67 -4.47
C ARG A 230 -9.91 -23.14 -3.36
N HIS A 231 -10.18 -22.71 -2.15
CA HIS A 231 -9.38 -23.08 -0.98
C HIS A 231 -10.20 -22.97 0.31
N ASP A 232 -9.89 -23.78 1.31
CA ASP A 232 -10.60 -23.79 2.60
C ASP A 232 -10.59 -22.44 3.33
N ASN A 233 -9.51 -21.65 3.13
CA ASN A 233 -9.40 -20.31 3.68
C ASN A 233 -8.69 -19.35 2.73
N PRO A 234 -9.05 -18.05 2.74
CA PRO A 234 -8.48 -17.07 1.80
C PRO A 234 -6.97 -16.89 1.91
N ALA A 235 -6.42 -16.97 3.13
CA ALA A 235 -4.99 -16.76 3.36
C ALA A 235 -4.15 -17.89 2.76
N GLY A 236 -4.62 -19.15 2.87
CA GLY A 236 -3.99 -20.30 2.23
C GLY A 236 -4.01 -20.19 0.72
N GLY A 237 -5.16 -19.88 0.13
CA GLY A 237 -5.29 -19.74 -1.32
C GLY A 237 -4.42 -18.60 -1.88
N ILE A 238 -4.28 -17.48 -1.15
CA ILE A 238 -3.36 -16.40 -1.55
C ILE A 238 -1.91 -16.87 -1.50
N LEU A 239 -1.51 -17.64 -0.48
CA LEU A 239 -0.14 -18.17 -0.35
C LEU A 239 0.21 -19.11 -1.51
N GLU A 240 -0.72 -19.99 -1.90
CA GLU A 240 -0.53 -20.90 -3.01
C GLU A 240 -0.38 -20.14 -4.34
N GLU A 241 -1.29 -19.19 -4.59
CA GLU A 241 -1.24 -18.38 -5.82
C GLU A 241 -0.04 -17.41 -5.85
N ALA A 242 0.48 -17.01 -4.70
CA ALA A 242 1.65 -16.13 -4.61
C ALA A 242 2.94 -16.80 -5.07
N ALA A 243 2.99 -18.13 -5.11
CA ALA A 243 4.15 -18.85 -5.60
C ALA A 243 4.44 -18.48 -7.06
N GLY A 244 5.63 -17.97 -7.33
CA GLY A 244 6.03 -17.52 -8.66
C GLY A 244 5.67 -16.06 -9.00
N HIS A 245 5.15 -15.29 -8.05
CA HIS A 245 4.93 -13.85 -8.22
C HIS A 245 5.95 -13.03 -7.43
N ASP A 246 6.40 -11.92 -8.02
CA ASP A 246 7.43 -11.05 -7.43
C ASP A 246 6.84 -9.99 -6.50
N LEU A 247 5.54 -9.74 -6.57
CA LEU A 247 4.82 -8.80 -5.74
C LEU A 247 3.39 -9.28 -5.50
N VAL A 248 2.94 -9.24 -4.25
CA VAL A 248 1.55 -9.53 -3.88
C VAL A 248 0.85 -8.26 -3.43
N ILE A 249 -0.35 -8.01 -3.97
CA ILE A 249 -1.20 -6.88 -3.60
C ILE A 249 -2.49 -7.41 -2.98
N ILE A 250 -2.82 -6.90 -1.81
CA ILE A 250 -3.99 -7.31 -1.04
C ILE A 250 -4.76 -6.10 -0.53
N GLY A 251 -6.06 -6.26 -0.35
CA GLY A 251 -6.88 -5.27 0.35
C GLY A 251 -6.79 -5.42 1.86
N SER A 252 -6.72 -4.30 2.58
CA SER A 252 -6.87 -4.31 4.03
C SER A 252 -8.35 -4.23 4.41
N ARG A 253 -8.74 -5.00 5.41
CA ARG A 253 -10.02 -4.86 6.10
C ARG A 253 -9.78 -4.33 7.49
N LEU A 254 -10.22 -3.10 7.73
CA LEU A 254 -10.35 -2.65 9.11
C LEU A 254 -11.55 -3.36 9.73
N SER A 255 -11.35 -3.98 10.87
CA SER A 255 -12.47 -4.40 11.72
C SER A 255 -13.17 -3.14 12.23
N PRO A 256 -14.50 -2.98 12.05
CA PRO A 256 -15.23 -1.87 12.66
C PRO A 256 -15.07 -1.85 14.19
N SER A 257 -14.86 -3.02 14.80
CA SER A 257 -14.68 -3.19 16.24
C SER A 257 -13.25 -2.87 16.73
N ASN A 258 -12.26 -2.77 15.83
CA ASN A 258 -10.89 -2.42 16.21
C ASN A 258 -10.16 -1.65 15.08
N PRO A 259 -10.31 -0.30 15.03
CA PRO A 259 -9.72 0.52 13.99
C PRO A 259 -8.18 0.55 14.03
N ASN A 260 -7.57 0.09 15.12
CA ASN A 260 -6.11 0.05 15.29
C ASN A 260 -5.46 -1.23 14.73
N VAL A 261 -6.25 -2.19 14.24
CA VAL A 261 -5.74 -3.41 13.62
C VAL A 261 -5.84 -3.30 12.11
N LEU A 262 -4.69 -3.17 11.46
CA LEU A 262 -4.59 -3.08 9.99
C LEU A 262 -5.09 -4.35 9.29
N VAL A 263 -4.86 -5.50 9.89
CA VAL A 263 -5.18 -6.81 9.32
C VAL A 263 -5.55 -7.82 10.40
N GLY A 264 -6.42 -8.74 10.06
CA GLY A 264 -6.71 -9.89 10.91
C GLY A 264 -5.48 -10.79 11.11
N ARG A 265 -5.47 -11.57 12.20
CA ARG A 265 -4.34 -12.43 12.57
C ARG A 265 -3.91 -13.39 11.45
N GLU A 266 -4.86 -13.95 10.72
CA GLU A 266 -4.58 -14.89 9.63
C GLU A 266 -3.88 -14.22 8.45
N LEU A 267 -4.35 -13.03 8.04
CA LEU A 267 -3.72 -12.26 6.99
C LEU A 267 -2.30 -11.82 7.41
N LEU A 268 -2.10 -11.45 8.67
CA LEU A 268 -0.78 -11.12 9.20
C LEU A 268 0.16 -12.33 9.18
N ARG A 269 -0.33 -13.55 9.53
CA ARG A 269 0.45 -14.78 9.43
C ARG A 269 0.81 -15.09 7.98
N MET A 270 -0.13 -14.93 7.06
CA MET A 270 0.09 -15.10 5.63
C MET A 270 1.17 -14.14 5.13
N VAL A 271 1.04 -12.85 5.40
CA VAL A 271 2.02 -11.82 4.98
C VAL A 271 3.43 -12.14 5.48
N ARG A 272 3.57 -12.69 6.70
CA ARG A 272 4.89 -13.11 7.23
C ARG A 272 5.50 -14.31 6.52
N ARG A 273 4.68 -15.15 5.89
CA ARG A 273 5.11 -16.35 5.15
C ARG A 273 5.45 -16.09 3.69
N LEU A 274 5.04 -14.93 3.16
CA LEU A 274 5.38 -14.54 1.79
C LEU A 274 6.85 -14.12 1.70
N ASP A 275 7.57 -14.72 0.76
CA ASP A 275 8.97 -14.40 0.48
C ASP A 275 9.12 -13.15 -0.38
N CYS A 276 8.08 -12.80 -1.14
CA CYS A 276 8.06 -11.58 -1.97
C CYS A 276 7.55 -10.36 -1.19
N PRO A 277 7.82 -9.14 -1.68
CA PRO A 277 7.20 -7.92 -1.19
C PRO A 277 5.67 -7.97 -1.24
N VAL A 278 5.04 -7.23 -0.32
CA VAL A 278 3.58 -7.12 -0.23
C VAL A 278 3.18 -5.66 -0.18
N VAL A 279 2.20 -5.29 -0.99
CA VAL A 279 1.50 -4.00 -0.90
C VAL A 279 0.09 -4.25 -0.39
N MET A 280 -0.21 -3.71 0.78
CA MET A 280 -1.57 -3.74 1.31
C MET A 280 -2.25 -2.41 1.08
N VAL A 281 -3.34 -2.43 0.34
CA VAL A 281 -4.12 -1.24 -0.02
C VAL A 281 -5.29 -1.07 0.93
N ARG A 282 -5.41 0.11 1.52
CA ARG A 282 -6.53 0.53 2.33
C ARG A 282 -7.24 1.71 1.66
N PRO A 283 -8.44 1.52 1.15
CA PRO A 283 -9.24 2.60 0.58
C PRO A 283 -9.67 3.63 1.64
N LYS A 284 -9.74 4.90 1.25
CA LYS A 284 -10.26 6.00 2.09
C LYS A 284 -11.73 5.81 2.46
N HIS A 285 -12.53 5.30 1.54
CA HIS A 285 -13.93 4.99 1.75
C HIS A 285 -14.11 3.47 1.82
N VAL A 286 -14.40 2.96 3.02
CA VAL A 286 -15.00 1.64 3.15
C VAL A 286 -16.50 1.88 3.17
N SER A 287 -17.20 1.47 2.12
CA SER A 287 -18.67 1.52 2.10
C SER A 287 -19.20 0.77 3.34
N GLN A 288 -19.99 1.45 4.16
CA GLN A 288 -20.63 0.83 5.34
C GLN A 288 -21.65 -0.25 4.94
N SER A 289 -21.95 -0.38 3.64
CA SER A 289 -22.88 -1.37 3.09
C SER A 289 -22.24 -2.76 2.87
N GLU A 290 -20.93 -2.95 3.06
CA GLU A 290 -20.38 -4.30 3.11
C GLU A 290 -20.72 -4.91 4.49
N PRO A 291 -21.56 -5.97 4.54
CA PRO A 291 -21.94 -6.58 5.81
C PRO A 291 -20.69 -7.05 6.55
N ALA A 292 -20.59 -6.65 7.82
CA ALA A 292 -19.56 -7.16 8.72
C ALA A 292 -19.67 -8.69 8.74
N TYR A 293 -18.59 -9.41 8.40
CA TYR A 293 -18.57 -10.85 8.51
C TYR A 293 -18.70 -11.25 9.97
N PRO A 294 -19.65 -12.10 10.34
CA PRO A 294 -19.56 -12.77 11.63
C PRO A 294 -18.27 -13.60 11.61
N ILE A 295 -17.36 -13.27 12.51
CA ILE A 295 -16.25 -14.16 12.85
C ILE A 295 -16.93 -15.42 13.38
N ALA A 296 -16.75 -16.55 12.70
CA ALA A 296 -17.18 -17.84 13.23
C ALA A 296 -16.47 -17.99 14.60
N ARG A 297 -17.23 -17.81 15.67
CA ARG A 297 -16.79 -18.18 17.01
C ARG A 297 -16.66 -19.70 16.97
N ASN A 298 -15.43 -20.20 16.86
CA ASN A 298 -15.14 -21.59 17.12
C ASN A 298 -15.65 -21.89 18.55
N GLY A 299 -16.81 -22.48 18.62
CA GLY A 299 -17.34 -23.01 19.87
C GLY A 299 -16.41 -24.13 20.34
N HIS A 300 -15.55 -23.83 21.28
CA HIS A 300 -15.05 -24.84 22.18
C HIS A 300 -16.26 -25.31 23.01
N ARG A 301 -16.83 -26.41 22.60
CA ARG A 301 -17.60 -27.25 23.52
C ARG A 301 -16.62 -28.21 24.17
N ALA A 302 -16.72 -28.20 25.48
CA ALA A 302 -16.05 -29.09 26.44
C ALA A 302 -16.16 -30.58 26.08
#